data_a1118960b10413255141f971e31952a2
#
_entry.id   a1118960b10413255141f971e31952a2
#
_cell.length_a   1.000
_cell.length_b   1.000
_cell.length_c   1.000
_cell.angle_alpha   90.00
_cell.angle_beta   90.00
_cell.angle_gamma   90.00
#
_symmetry.space_group_name_H-M   'P 1'
#
loop_
_entity.id
_entity.type
_entity.pdbx_description
1 polymer ?
#
loop_
_entity_poly.entity_id
_entity_poly.type
_entity_poly.pdbx_seq_one_letter_code
_entity_poly.pdbx_strand_id
1 'polypeptide(L)'
;SNCWSQDTADVFDWSVDANGTPSPGTGPSDDVTGGGNYMYTEASLPRAHSDSAIMMTGDIDISSLSNAELNFYSHMYGTAIGTLRVDMHDGTNYTTVFTKSGDQGDVWVEESVLLSTTASVVSFKVVAVLDTNSGGQAWPGDISVDNFGVIEAAANDLAIVAAVASTGCELTNAEPIEVWVVNQGLVSESNFDVSYSVNGGTSVTETIAGPLAPGDTSMYVFSATADMSADGVYDVDLSVTIANDSDPSNNNYSTSGENKYTPGAPSTMGDTICDGDTATVMAMSSDGPITWYDAMTGGNVVGSGDNLSVAPTATTSYYAEAKVAAGFSDDFESYNVGDFIAQSDTVNWATWPGGSLGGLYDAPVSNAQAASGSNSLHLDNSASNVPDPVLPFGGQTWTSGSFEFSTNLYVETTAYFNLQGSANIGTVWAMEMTFTGAGGLADPFTYDLGGGAITGAYPGTGVWFNVMLKCADLTTGTWELFIDGVSQGTATLPNGTAVGGCNLYAAAGNNYYVDDIGWSAVAADACTGARTEAVVTVVDCSNITELTKGNMEVYPNPNNGEFVITTSNEVMNVTITDVRGKVVYSNNSVNNQTINVNLSDLEKGMYMINVETTNGTMSENVIVQ
;
A
#
# COMPACT_ATOMS: atom_id res chain seq x y z
N SER A 1 12.38 -32.95 38.26
CA SER A 1 12.23 -32.07 39.42
C SER A 1 11.46 -30.85 38.95
N ASN A 2 10.32 -30.55 39.59
CA ASN A 2 9.56 -29.35 39.29
C ASN A 2 10.37 -28.16 39.84
N CYS A 3 10.99 -27.39 38.96
CA CYS A 3 11.69 -26.16 39.33
C CYS A 3 10.73 -25.04 39.73
N TRP A 4 9.43 -25.19 39.46
CA TRP A 4 8.39 -24.22 39.76
C TRP A 4 7.32 -24.78 40.68
N SER A 5 6.74 -23.92 41.52
CA SER A 5 5.59 -24.21 42.37
C SER A 5 4.59 -23.04 42.32
N GLN A 6 3.31 -23.34 42.52
CA GLN A 6 2.24 -22.33 42.62
C GLN A 6 2.11 -21.87 44.07
N ASP A 7 1.80 -20.61 44.32
CA ASP A 7 1.46 -20.11 45.66
C ASP A 7 -0.01 -20.47 45.94
N THR A 8 -0.29 -21.03 47.09
CA THR A 8 -1.66 -21.43 47.45
C THR A 8 -2.49 -20.28 48.05
N ALA A 9 -1.90 -19.11 48.20
CA ALA A 9 -2.54 -17.92 48.76
C ALA A 9 -3.01 -16.91 47.71
N ASP A 10 -2.74 -17.18 46.43
CA ASP A 10 -3.23 -16.38 45.29
C ASP A 10 -4.64 -16.78 44.83
N VAL A 11 -5.13 -16.14 43.77
CA VAL A 11 -6.53 -16.35 43.30
C VAL A 11 -6.60 -17.45 42.25
N PHE A 12 -5.54 -17.61 41.44
CA PHE A 12 -5.46 -18.62 40.37
C PHE A 12 -4.01 -18.92 39.98
N ASP A 13 -3.81 -20.05 39.33
CA ASP A 13 -2.48 -20.58 39.00
C ASP A 13 -2.02 -20.09 37.59
N TRP A 14 -0.70 -20.02 37.43
CA TRP A 14 -0.06 -19.98 36.11
C TRP A 14 -0.24 -21.32 35.41
N SER A 15 -0.40 -21.27 34.09
CA SER A 15 -0.56 -22.43 33.20
C SER A 15 0.63 -22.55 32.26
N VAL A 16 0.81 -23.74 31.67
CA VAL A 16 1.83 -24.01 30.65
C VAL A 16 1.13 -24.16 29.30
N ASP A 17 1.63 -23.53 28.26
CA ASP A 17 1.22 -23.76 26.89
C ASP A 17 2.43 -23.89 25.95
N ALA A 18 2.20 -24.38 24.73
CA ALA A 18 3.16 -24.55 23.64
C ALA A 18 2.68 -23.92 22.33
N ASN A 19 1.52 -23.27 22.34
CA ASN A 19 0.86 -22.63 21.19
C ASN A 19 0.25 -21.30 21.67
N GLY A 20 -0.66 -20.73 20.91
CA GLY A 20 -1.35 -19.52 21.34
C GLY A 20 -2.26 -19.74 22.56
N THR A 21 -2.35 -18.73 23.45
CA THR A 21 -3.25 -18.77 24.58
C THR A 21 -4.71 -18.92 24.12
N PRO A 22 -5.62 -19.49 24.96
CA PRO A 22 -7.00 -19.75 24.55
C PRO A 22 -7.81 -18.49 24.16
N SER A 23 -7.42 -17.33 24.64
CA SER A 23 -8.12 -16.06 24.40
C SER A 23 -7.60 -15.35 23.14
N PRO A 24 -8.43 -14.98 22.17
CA PRO A 24 -7.97 -14.29 20.97
C PRO A 24 -7.58 -12.83 21.25
N GLY A 25 -6.52 -12.36 20.59
CA GLY A 25 -6.04 -10.97 20.71
C GLY A 25 -5.33 -10.66 22.02
N THR A 26 -4.77 -11.68 22.66
CA THR A 26 -3.93 -11.59 23.85
C THR A 26 -2.98 -12.80 23.91
N GLY A 27 -1.85 -12.67 24.61
CA GLY A 27 -0.83 -13.71 24.73
C GLY A 27 -0.08 -13.99 23.43
N PRO A 28 1.03 -14.76 23.48
CA PRO A 28 1.84 -15.11 22.33
C PRO A 28 1.20 -16.22 21.48
N SER A 29 1.64 -16.37 20.23
CA SER A 29 1.25 -17.48 19.35
C SER A 29 2.11 -18.74 19.52
N ASP A 30 3.31 -18.63 20.14
CA ASP A 30 4.27 -19.70 20.40
C ASP A 30 5.23 -19.25 21.52
N ASP A 31 6.12 -20.14 21.99
CA ASP A 31 7.22 -19.77 22.89
C ASP A 31 8.26 -18.87 22.19
N VAL A 32 9.18 -18.29 22.97
CA VAL A 32 10.18 -17.36 22.42
C VAL A 32 11.13 -18.01 21.41
N THR A 33 11.34 -19.34 21.49
CA THR A 33 12.26 -20.08 20.60
C THR A 33 11.58 -20.75 19.42
N GLY A 34 10.24 -20.80 19.40
CA GLY A 34 9.42 -21.48 18.40
C GLY A 34 9.36 -23.00 18.59
N GLY A 35 8.27 -23.52 19.18
CA GLY A 35 8.00 -24.94 19.39
C GLY A 35 8.37 -25.51 20.75
N GLY A 36 8.61 -24.67 21.75
CA GLY A 36 8.81 -25.03 23.16
C GLY A 36 7.54 -24.94 24.01
N ASN A 37 7.71 -24.55 25.27
CA ASN A 37 6.62 -24.26 26.20
C ASN A 37 6.95 -23.02 27.01
N TYR A 38 5.95 -22.22 27.29
CA TYR A 38 6.03 -21.03 28.12
C TYR A 38 5.00 -21.08 29.25
N MET A 39 5.15 -20.22 30.24
CA MET A 39 4.19 -20.03 31.33
C MET A 39 3.29 -18.84 31.03
N TYR A 40 1.98 -18.97 31.26
CA TYR A 40 1.03 -17.86 31.04
C TYR A 40 -0.06 -17.83 32.12
N THR A 41 -0.73 -16.70 32.23
CA THR A 41 -1.92 -16.51 33.03
C THR A 41 -3.16 -16.48 32.13
N GLU A 42 -4.14 -17.37 32.39
CA GLU A 42 -5.44 -17.34 31.72
C GLU A 42 -6.37 -16.34 32.43
N ALA A 43 -6.57 -15.18 31.80
CA ALA A 43 -7.30 -14.06 32.40
C ALA A 43 -8.84 -14.14 32.23
N SER A 44 -9.37 -15.19 31.58
CA SER A 44 -10.81 -15.36 31.34
C SER A 44 -11.61 -15.61 32.64
N LEU A 45 -12.91 -15.34 32.58
CA LEU A 45 -13.83 -15.60 33.71
C LEU A 45 -13.62 -16.98 34.33
N PRO A 46 -13.67 -17.10 35.67
CA PRO A 46 -14.25 -16.15 36.64
C PRO A 46 -13.30 -15.06 37.17
N ARG A 47 -12.12 -14.88 36.60
CA ARG A 47 -11.11 -13.90 37.07
C ARG A 47 -11.59 -12.48 36.82
N ALA A 48 -11.13 -11.56 37.69
CA ALA A 48 -11.54 -10.17 37.73
C ALA A 48 -10.34 -9.22 37.93
N HIS A 49 -10.60 -7.93 37.85
CA HIS A 49 -9.63 -6.88 38.15
C HIS A 49 -8.99 -7.10 39.52
N SER A 50 -7.68 -6.99 39.62
CA SER A 50 -6.82 -7.19 40.80
C SER A 50 -6.68 -8.63 41.26
N ASP A 51 -7.25 -9.62 40.57
CA ASP A 51 -6.90 -11.01 40.80
C ASP A 51 -5.43 -11.24 40.45
N SER A 52 -4.75 -12.10 41.23
CA SER A 52 -3.33 -12.38 41.03
C SER A 52 -3.05 -13.86 40.92
N ALA A 53 -2.04 -14.18 40.10
CA ALA A 53 -1.44 -15.48 39.95
C ALA A 53 0.05 -15.39 40.38
N ILE A 54 0.51 -16.30 41.21
CA ILE A 54 1.86 -16.29 41.75
C ILE A 54 2.51 -17.66 41.54
N MET A 55 3.59 -17.69 40.78
CA MET A 55 4.45 -18.87 40.69
C MET A 55 5.80 -18.58 41.36
N MET A 56 6.45 -19.60 41.87
CA MET A 56 7.71 -19.50 42.62
C MET A 56 8.75 -20.45 42.04
N THR A 57 9.99 -19.96 41.94
CA THR A 57 11.14 -20.83 41.65
C THR A 57 11.54 -21.62 42.89
N GLY A 58 12.26 -22.71 42.67
CA GLY A 58 13.13 -23.27 43.73
C GLY A 58 14.31 -22.34 44.04
N ASP A 59 15.12 -22.74 45.01
CA ASP A 59 16.37 -22.05 45.35
C ASP A 59 17.37 -22.13 44.19
N ILE A 60 17.95 -21.01 43.80
CA ILE A 60 18.97 -20.85 42.77
C ILE A 60 20.29 -20.46 43.42
N ASP A 61 21.31 -21.28 43.24
CA ASP A 61 22.67 -21.00 43.74
C ASP A 61 23.37 -20.02 42.76
N ILE A 62 23.65 -18.83 43.25
CA ILE A 62 24.33 -17.75 42.52
C ILE A 62 25.74 -17.49 43.10
N SER A 63 26.26 -18.37 43.95
CA SER A 63 27.55 -18.20 44.63
C SER A 63 28.75 -18.15 43.66
N SER A 64 28.62 -18.67 42.46
CA SER A 64 29.64 -18.62 41.40
C SER A 64 29.56 -17.39 40.50
N LEU A 65 28.50 -16.59 40.62
CA LEU A 65 28.30 -15.39 39.82
C LEU A 65 28.88 -14.18 40.56
N SER A 66 29.66 -13.37 39.86
CA SER A 66 30.19 -12.12 40.38
C SER A 66 29.17 -10.98 40.29
N ASN A 67 28.39 -11.01 39.23
CA ASN A 67 27.35 -10.05 38.93
C ASN A 67 26.12 -10.84 38.43
N ALA A 68 25.32 -11.32 39.38
CA ALA A 68 24.15 -12.11 39.06
C ALA A 68 23.08 -11.22 38.40
N GLU A 69 22.57 -11.66 37.29
CA GLU A 69 21.51 -11.00 36.54
C GLU A 69 20.34 -11.96 36.32
N LEU A 70 19.15 -11.49 36.70
CA LEU A 70 17.91 -12.16 36.33
C LEU A 70 17.60 -11.86 34.86
N ASN A 71 17.48 -12.91 34.06
CA ASN A 71 17.10 -12.80 32.63
C ASN A 71 15.85 -13.66 32.37
N PHE A 72 14.90 -13.14 31.63
CA PHE A 72 13.70 -13.84 31.17
C PHE A 72 13.03 -13.09 30.00
N TYR A 73 12.09 -13.75 29.33
CA TYR A 73 11.24 -13.10 28.32
C TYR A 73 9.84 -12.89 28.89
N SER A 74 9.26 -11.72 28.60
CA SER A 74 7.87 -11.40 28.90
C SER A 74 7.08 -11.17 27.62
N HIS A 75 5.82 -11.63 27.57
CA HIS A 75 4.86 -11.28 26.51
C HIS A 75 3.61 -10.70 27.17
N MET A 76 3.32 -9.44 26.87
CA MET A 76 2.25 -8.67 27.53
C MET A 76 1.46 -7.92 26.44
N TYR A 77 0.62 -8.66 25.71
CA TYR A 77 -0.17 -8.15 24.60
C TYR A 77 -1.67 -8.28 24.87
N GLY A 78 -2.40 -7.18 24.70
CA GLY A 78 -3.86 -7.15 24.82
C GLY A 78 -4.41 -5.91 25.53
N THR A 79 -5.71 -5.67 25.35
CA THR A 79 -6.39 -4.44 25.84
C THR A 79 -6.69 -4.42 27.34
N ALA A 80 -6.37 -5.50 28.06
CA ALA A 80 -6.60 -5.63 29.51
C ALA A 80 -5.34 -6.13 30.25
N ILE A 81 -4.17 -5.92 29.66
CA ILE A 81 -2.90 -6.30 30.31
C ILE A 81 -2.74 -5.55 31.62
N GLY A 82 -2.55 -6.30 32.67
CA GLY A 82 -2.29 -5.80 34.02
C GLY A 82 -0.82 -5.56 34.31
N THR A 83 -0.34 -6.10 35.43
CA THR A 83 1.04 -5.89 35.87
C THR A 83 1.76 -7.22 36.06
N LEU A 84 2.94 -7.36 35.47
CA LEU A 84 3.92 -8.39 35.76
C LEU A 84 4.93 -7.84 36.76
N ARG A 85 5.17 -8.57 37.84
CA ARG A 85 6.16 -8.23 38.88
C ARG A 85 7.00 -9.46 39.25
N VAL A 86 8.28 -9.25 39.48
CA VAL A 86 9.17 -10.28 40.02
C VAL A 86 9.73 -9.80 41.35
N ASP A 87 9.51 -10.62 42.39
CA ASP A 87 10.05 -10.39 43.75
C ASP A 87 11.12 -11.43 44.01
N MET A 88 12.34 -10.99 44.33
CA MET A 88 13.48 -11.84 44.72
C MET A 88 13.47 -12.05 46.23
N HIS A 89 13.67 -13.29 46.67
CA HIS A 89 13.91 -13.66 48.06
C HIS A 89 15.42 -13.93 48.29
N ASP A 90 16.01 -13.24 49.20
CA ASP A 90 17.45 -13.31 49.55
C ASP A 90 17.79 -14.28 50.69
N GLY A 91 16.85 -15.16 51.03
CA GLY A 91 16.93 -16.04 52.22
C GLY A 91 16.31 -15.42 53.48
N THR A 92 15.94 -14.12 53.44
CA THR A 92 15.38 -13.39 54.58
C THR A 92 14.09 -12.63 54.20
N ASN A 93 14.14 -11.86 53.13
CA ASN A 93 13.05 -10.98 52.70
C ASN A 93 12.79 -11.09 51.20
N TYR A 94 11.54 -10.77 50.79
CA TYR A 94 11.21 -10.50 49.40
C TYR A 94 11.44 -9.03 49.09
N THR A 95 12.10 -8.77 47.95
CA THR A 95 12.31 -7.44 47.38
C THR A 95 11.85 -7.46 45.93
N THR A 96 11.03 -6.50 45.52
CA THR A 96 10.64 -6.36 44.11
C THR A 96 11.86 -5.92 43.30
N VAL A 97 12.24 -6.75 42.32
CA VAL A 97 13.38 -6.50 41.43
C VAL A 97 12.91 -6.07 40.02
N PHE A 98 11.68 -6.43 39.62
CA PHE A 98 11.13 -6.07 38.33
C PHE A 98 9.64 -5.76 38.44
N THR A 99 9.17 -4.79 37.63
CA THR A 99 7.74 -4.53 37.44
C THR A 99 7.51 -3.88 36.08
N LYS A 100 6.51 -4.38 35.37
CA LYS A 100 6.06 -3.83 34.05
C LYS A 100 4.55 -3.91 33.99
N SER A 101 3.88 -2.91 33.38
CA SER A 101 2.42 -2.84 33.34
C SER A 101 1.94 -2.41 31.95
N GLY A 102 0.75 -2.86 31.60
CA GLY A 102 0.05 -2.49 30.37
C GLY A 102 0.55 -3.23 29.13
N ASP A 103 -0.11 -2.96 28.02
CA ASP A 103 0.17 -3.56 26.72
C ASP A 103 1.58 -3.19 26.21
N GLN A 104 2.36 -4.19 25.82
CA GLN A 104 3.72 -4.05 25.29
C GLN A 104 3.78 -4.44 23.78
N GLY A 105 2.63 -4.75 23.16
CA GLY A 105 2.54 -5.26 21.80
C GLY A 105 2.68 -6.78 21.71
N ASP A 106 2.41 -7.31 20.53
CA ASP A 106 2.42 -8.75 20.24
C ASP A 106 3.86 -9.25 19.93
N VAL A 107 4.73 -9.11 20.93
CA VAL A 107 6.15 -9.49 20.83
C VAL A 107 6.66 -10.03 22.16
N TRP A 108 7.59 -11.00 22.11
CA TRP A 108 8.39 -11.38 23.26
C TRP A 108 9.46 -10.31 23.52
N VAL A 109 9.51 -9.80 24.73
CA VAL A 109 10.48 -8.79 25.19
C VAL A 109 11.44 -9.44 26.17
N GLU A 110 12.74 -9.34 25.89
CA GLU A 110 13.78 -9.76 26.84
C GLU A 110 13.88 -8.78 27.99
N GLU A 111 13.90 -9.30 29.20
CA GLU A 111 13.99 -8.56 30.47
C GLU A 111 15.24 -8.95 31.19
N SER A 112 16.10 -7.98 31.46
CA SER A 112 17.35 -8.15 32.22
C SER A 112 17.37 -7.26 33.45
N VAL A 113 17.71 -7.84 34.60
CA VAL A 113 17.76 -7.12 35.89
C VAL A 113 19.00 -7.53 36.69
N LEU A 114 19.95 -6.62 36.86
CA LEU A 114 21.10 -6.84 37.72
C LEU A 114 20.64 -6.98 39.17
N LEU A 115 20.99 -8.10 39.83
CA LEU A 115 20.55 -8.38 41.16
C LEU A 115 21.49 -7.74 42.20
N SER A 116 20.96 -6.80 42.99
CA SER A 116 21.69 -6.18 44.07
C SER A 116 21.50 -7.00 45.37
N THR A 117 22.29 -8.06 45.52
CA THR A 117 22.22 -8.94 46.68
C THR A 117 23.61 -9.45 47.10
N THR A 118 23.77 -9.79 48.36
CA THR A 118 24.96 -10.50 48.90
C THR A 118 24.64 -11.96 49.21
N ALA A 119 23.43 -12.41 48.96
CA ALA A 119 23.02 -13.79 49.16
C ALA A 119 23.73 -14.70 48.16
N SER A 120 24.12 -15.89 48.57
CA SER A 120 24.66 -16.91 47.67
C SER A 120 23.56 -17.80 47.04
N VAL A 121 22.35 -17.69 47.56
CA VAL A 121 21.17 -18.43 47.08
C VAL A 121 19.99 -17.47 47.05
N VAL A 122 19.25 -17.47 45.95
CA VAL A 122 18.03 -16.65 45.76
C VAL A 122 16.88 -17.52 45.26
N SER A 123 15.67 -17.06 45.46
CA SER A 123 14.49 -17.58 44.78
C SER A 123 13.54 -16.45 44.37
N PHE A 124 12.61 -16.70 43.46
CA PHE A 124 11.76 -15.65 42.92
C PHE A 124 10.28 -16.00 43.03
N LYS A 125 9.48 -14.97 43.23
CA LYS A 125 8.04 -14.98 42.95
C LYS A 125 7.78 -14.20 41.67
N VAL A 126 7.13 -14.83 40.72
CA VAL A 126 6.62 -14.17 39.50
C VAL A 126 5.14 -13.96 39.70
N VAL A 127 4.73 -12.71 39.75
CA VAL A 127 3.40 -12.26 40.13
C VAL A 127 2.75 -11.57 38.94
N ALA A 128 1.66 -12.11 38.42
CA ALA A 128 0.78 -11.42 37.52
C ALA A 128 -0.44 -10.87 38.26
N VAL A 129 -0.75 -9.62 38.08
CA VAL A 129 -1.95 -8.97 38.61
C VAL A 129 -2.81 -8.53 37.43
N LEU A 130 -4.03 -9.00 37.36
CA LEU A 130 -4.94 -8.71 36.23
C LEU A 130 -5.50 -7.29 36.27
N ASP A 131 -5.71 -6.72 35.10
CA ASP A 131 -6.49 -5.50 34.89
C ASP A 131 -7.73 -5.80 34.04
N THR A 132 -8.48 -4.78 33.65
CA THR A 132 -9.65 -4.87 32.78
C THR A 132 -9.59 -3.83 31.69
N ASN A 133 -10.13 -4.17 30.51
CA ASN A 133 -10.32 -3.22 29.44
C ASN A 133 -11.43 -2.20 29.76
N SER A 134 -11.68 -1.23 28.88
CA SER A 134 -12.74 -0.22 29.02
C SER A 134 -14.16 -0.81 29.13
N GLY A 135 -14.35 -2.08 28.77
CA GLY A 135 -15.60 -2.84 28.92
C GLY A 135 -15.70 -3.62 30.23
N GLY A 136 -14.70 -3.52 31.13
CA GLY A 136 -14.65 -4.23 32.40
C GLY A 136 -14.33 -5.73 32.25
N GLN A 137 -13.68 -6.14 31.16
CA GLN A 137 -13.33 -7.52 30.87
C GLN A 137 -11.82 -7.73 31.08
N ALA A 138 -11.43 -8.80 31.78
CA ALA A 138 -10.05 -9.19 32.02
C ALA A 138 -9.47 -10.12 30.93
N TRP A 139 -10.31 -10.86 30.22
CA TRP A 139 -9.89 -11.93 29.31
C TRP A 139 -8.90 -11.52 28.21
N PRO A 140 -8.85 -10.25 27.71
CA PRO A 140 -7.81 -9.84 26.77
C PRO A 140 -6.54 -9.39 27.51
N GLY A 141 -6.09 -10.11 28.54
CA GLY A 141 -5.02 -9.71 29.45
C GLY A 141 -4.10 -10.84 29.89
N ASP A 142 -3.88 -11.86 29.03
CA ASP A 142 -2.96 -12.95 29.33
C ASP A 142 -1.50 -12.42 29.35
N ILE A 143 -0.81 -12.68 30.44
CA ILE A 143 0.60 -12.34 30.63
C ILE A 143 1.41 -13.63 30.55
N SER A 144 2.49 -13.63 29.77
CA SER A 144 3.33 -14.81 29.60
C SER A 144 4.79 -14.53 29.95
N VAL A 145 5.51 -15.56 30.42
CA VAL A 145 6.95 -15.53 30.68
C VAL A 145 7.61 -16.79 30.16
N ASP A 146 8.86 -16.66 29.73
CA ASP A 146 9.66 -17.75 29.18
C ASP A 146 11.13 -17.56 29.50
N ASN A 147 11.95 -18.63 29.39
CA ASN A 147 13.40 -18.65 29.55
C ASN A 147 13.91 -17.97 30.83
N PHE A 148 13.17 -18.15 31.94
CA PHE A 148 13.49 -17.51 33.22
C PHE A 148 14.71 -18.12 33.87
N GLY A 149 15.75 -17.33 34.15
CA GLY A 149 16.99 -17.80 34.77
C GLY A 149 17.81 -16.68 35.40
N VAL A 150 18.88 -17.07 36.09
CA VAL A 150 19.90 -16.14 36.59
C VAL A 150 21.23 -16.50 35.95
N ILE A 151 21.88 -15.53 35.35
CA ILE A 151 23.14 -15.67 34.63
C ILE A 151 24.20 -14.72 35.18
N GLU A 152 25.48 -14.86 34.80
CA GLU A 152 26.50 -13.83 35.01
C GLU A 152 26.22 -12.68 34.04
N ALA A 153 26.06 -11.47 34.55
CA ALA A 153 25.86 -10.28 33.74
C ALA A 153 27.10 -9.99 32.88
N ALA A 154 26.86 -9.53 31.69
CA ALA A 154 27.90 -9.18 30.74
C ALA A 154 28.81 -8.07 31.29
N ALA A 155 30.12 -8.28 31.30
CA ALA A 155 31.07 -7.24 31.75
C ALA A 155 31.17 -6.12 30.71
N ASN A 156 31.46 -6.49 29.46
CA ASN A 156 31.48 -5.61 28.29
C ASN A 156 30.41 -6.12 27.31
N ASP A 157 29.46 -5.31 26.97
CA ASP A 157 28.39 -5.67 26.08
C ASP A 157 27.82 -4.40 25.45
N LEU A 158 27.98 -4.29 24.13
CA LEU A 158 27.39 -3.21 23.33
C LEU A 158 26.40 -3.80 22.34
N ALA A 159 25.20 -3.30 22.33
CA ALA A 159 24.17 -3.71 21.39
C ALA A 159 23.73 -2.57 20.47
N ILE A 160 23.30 -2.89 19.26
CA ILE A 160 22.57 -1.95 18.42
C ILE A 160 21.08 -2.16 18.65
N VAL A 161 20.38 -1.10 19.08
CA VAL A 161 18.94 -1.15 19.40
C VAL A 161 18.07 -0.49 18.34
N ALA A 162 18.66 0.36 17.51
CA ALA A 162 17.95 0.99 16.40
C ALA A 162 18.94 1.51 15.34
N ALA A 163 18.45 1.63 14.12
CA ALA A 163 19.15 2.32 13.04
C ALA A 163 18.14 2.96 12.09
N VAL A 164 18.55 4.03 11.41
CA VAL A 164 17.75 4.71 10.38
C VAL A 164 18.58 4.86 9.12
N ALA A 165 18.00 4.44 8.00
CA ALA A 165 18.43 4.73 6.64
C ALA A 165 17.37 5.60 5.95
N SER A 166 17.79 6.50 5.07
CA SER A 166 16.89 7.43 4.38
C SER A 166 15.85 6.68 3.52
N THR A 167 14.60 7.14 3.59
CA THR A 167 13.54 6.75 2.67
C THR A 167 12.86 8.01 2.15
N GLY A 168 12.76 8.14 0.84
CA GLY A 168 12.19 9.34 0.22
C GLY A 168 12.27 9.35 -1.28
N CYS A 169 11.92 10.48 -1.85
CA CYS A 169 12.02 10.75 -3.28
C CYS A 169 13.35 11.46 -3.57
N GLU A 170 13.97 11.15 -4.70
CA GLU A 170 15.20 11.82 -5.17
C GLU A 170 16.33 11.79 -4.14
N LEU A 171 16.52 10.64 -3.47
CA LEU A 171 17.68 10.47 -2.59
C LEU A 171 18.97 10.64 -3.39
N THR A 172 20.02 11.03 -2.69
CA THR A 172 21.29 11.43 -3.26
C THR A 172 22.38 10.36 -3.05
N ASN A 173 23.56 10.62 -3.56
CA ASN A 173 24.76 9.82 -3.27
C ASN A 173 25.41 10.17 -1.92
N ALA A 174 24.70 10.89 -1.05
CA ALA A 174 25.21 11.39 0.22
C ALA A 174 24.17 11.32 1.35
N GLU A 175 23.49 10.19 1.48
CA GLU A 175 22.45 9.98 2.49
C GLU A 175 23.08 9.58 3.84
N PRO A 176 22.58 10.15 4.97
CA PRO A 176 23.07 9.82 6.29
C PRO A 176 22.58 8.42 6.74
N ILE A 177 23.44 7.73 7.50
CA ILE A 177 23.08 6.53 8.25
C ILE A 177 23.22 6.86 9.73
N GLU A 178 22.18 6.51 10.49
CA GLU A 178 22.13 6.74 11.93
C GLU A 178 22.01 5.42 12.69
N VAL A 179 22.67 5.31 13.86
CA VAL A 179 22.67 4.12 14.70
C VAL A 179 22.54 4.48 16.17
N TRP A 180 21.80 3.70 16.92
CA TRP A 180 21.71 3.79 18.38
C TRP A 180 22.38 2.59 19.01
N VAL A 181 23.45 2.86 19.76
CA VAL A 181 24.23 1.87 20.49
C VAL A 181 23.92 2.01 21.96
N VAL A 182 23.57 0.91 22.63
CA VAL A 182 23.37 0.82 24.08
C VAL A 182 24.51 0.03 24.70
N ASN A 183 24.97 0.44 25.90
CA ASN A 183 25.86 -0.33 26.69
C ASN A 183 25.07 -1.20 27.70
N GLN A 184 24.94 -2.47 27.40
CA GLN A 184 24.27 -3.46 28.25
C GLN A 184 25.23 -4.09 29.28
N GLY A 185 26.53 -3.80 29.13
CA GLY A 185 27.57 -4.26 30.06
C GLY A 185 27.64 -3.49 31.38
N LEU A 186 28.56 -3.90 32.23
CA LEU A 186 28.76 -3.31 33.55
C LEU A 186 29.88 -2.27 33.60
N VAL A 187 30.64 -2.08 32.52
CA VAL A 187 31.73 -1.11 32.43
C VAL A 187 31.45 -0.05 31.37
N SER A 188 31.96 1.17 31.62
CA SER A 188 31.89 2.23 30.64
C SER A 188 32.77 1.92 29.45
N GLU A 189 32.21 1.99 28.23
CA GLU A 189 32.91 1.66 27.03
C GLU A 189 33.37 2.92 26.26
N SER A 190 34.54 2.83 25.66
CA SER A 190 35.17 3.93 24.94
C SER A 190 36.00 3.41 23.76
N ASN A 191 36.10 4.20 22.70
CA ASN A 191 36.83 3.87 21.46
C ASN A 191 36.41 2.52 20.88
N PHE A 192 35.09 2.32 20.76
CA PHE A 192 34.49 1.19 20.10
C PHE A 192 34.09 1.53 18.67
N ASP A 193 34.09 0.52 17.80
CA ASP A 193 33.83 0.71 16.38
C ASP A 193 32.36 0.39 16.05
N VAL A 194 31.76 1.25 15.23
CA VAL A 194 30.50 0.99 14.56
C VAL A 194 30.73 0.93 13.06
N SER A 195 30.02 0.04 12.39
CA SER A 195 30.13 -0.06 10.94
C SER A 195 28.78 -0.27 10.28
N TYR A 196 28.66 0.16 9.02
CA TYR A 196 27.53 -0.19 8.17
C TYR A 196 28.01 -0.66 6.79
N SER A 197 27.17 -1.47 6.14
CA SER A 197 27.28 -1.79 4.72
C SER A 197 25.92 -1.64 4.05
N VAL A 198 25.91 -1.26 2.76
CA VAL A 198 24.70 -1.12 1.96
C VAL A 198 24.70 -2.22 0.90
N ASN A 199 23.58 -2.97 0.81
CA ASN A 199 23.37 -4.08 -0.14
C ASN A 199 24.54 -5.09 -0.15
N GLY A 200 25.11 -5.39 1.03
CA GLY A 200 26.24 -6.29 1.16
C GLY A 200 27.55 -5.77 0.54
N GLY A 201 27.64 -4.48 0.29
CA GLY A 201 28.83 -3.81 -0.25
C GLY A 201 29.97 -3.67 0.76
N THR A 202 30.92 -2.79 0.45
CA THR A 202 32.07 -2.53 1.34
C THR A 202 31.60 -1.86 2.63
N SER A 203 32.01 -2.41 3.78
CA SER A 203 31.71 -1.84 5.08
C SER A 203 32.46 -0.54 5.32
N VAL A 204 31.76 0.45 5.83
CA VAL A 204 32.29 1.71 6.37
C VAL A 204 32.38 1.55 7.89
N THR A 205 33.54 1.84 8.48
CA THR A 205 33.77 1.72 9.93
C THR A 205 34.24 3.04 10.50
N GLU A 206 33.64 3.45 11.60
CA GLU A 206 34.01 4.66 12.35
C GLU A 206 34.08 4.35 13.85
N THR A 207 34.92 5.08 14.58
CA THR A 207 35.12 4.85 16.00
C THR A 207 34.38 5.88 16.84
N ILE A 208 33.55 5.43 17.76
CA ILE A 208 32.90 6.28 18.77
C ILE A 208 33.83 6.42 19.98
N ALA A 209 34.22 7.66 20.28
CA ALA A 209 35.20 7.92 21.36
C ALA A 209 34.64 7.61 22.74
N GLY A 210 33.33 7.73 22.95
CA GLY A 210 32.71 7.53 24.25
C GLY A 210 33.07 8.59 25.31
N PRO A 211 33.01 8.34 26.64
CA PRO A 211 32.55 7.10 27.22
C PRO A 211 31.04 6.88 27.13
N LEU A 212 30.59 5.63 26.96
CA LEU A 212 29.19 5.21 27.04
C LEU A 212 29.05 4.41 28.37
N ALA A 213 28.33 4.97 29.33
CA ALA A 213 28.20 4.33 30.64
C ALA A 213 27.21 3.14 30.61
N PRO A 214 27.29 2.20 31.57
CA PRO A 214 26.33 1.11 31.68
C PRO A 214 24.87 1.59 31.66
N GLY A 215 24.04 0.99 30.80
CA GLY A 215 22.64 1.34 30.59
C GLY A 215 22.39 2.57 29.73
N ASP A 216 23.43 3.33 29.37
CA ASP A 216 23.26 4.50 28.50
C ASP A 216 23.16 4.08 27.03
N THR A 217 22.41 4.87 26.27
CA THR A 217 22.28 4.75 24.80
C THR A 217 22.89 6.00 24.13
N SER A 218 23.67 5.80 23.09
CA SER A 218 24.24 6.86 22.27
C SER A 218 23.75 6.76 20.84
N MET A 219 23.22 7.86 20.30
CA MET A 219 22.97 8.00 18.88
C MET A 219 24.28 8.45 18.18
N TYR A 220 24.59 7.81 17.07
CA TYR A 220 25.72 8.17 16.23
C TYR A 220 25.26 8.32 14.78
N VAL A 221 25.69 9.42 14.13
CA VAL A 221 25.49 9.65 12.71
C VAL A 221 26.84 9.44 12.03
N PHE A 222 26.90 8.51 11.08
CA PHE A 222 28.15 8.28 10.33
C PHE A 222 28.57 9.51 9.56
N SER A 223 29.87 9.83 9.59
CA SER A 223 30.44 10.94 8.81
C SER A 223 30.54 10.59 7.33
N ALA A 224 30.73 9.32 7.00
CA ALA A 224 30.66 8.81 5.65
C ALA A 224 29.21 8.48 5.31
N THR A 225 28.74 9.04 4.21
CA THR A 225 27.36 8.90 3.73
C THR A 225 27.20 7.73 2.77
N ALA A 226 25.97 7.23 2.64
CA ALA A 226 25.60 6.17 1.72
C ALA A 226 25.14 6.74 0.36
N ASP A 227 25.53 6.09 -0.74
CA ASP A 227 24.97 6.37 -2.05
C ASP A 227 23.65 5.61 -2.21
N MET A 228 22.54 6.34 -2.16
CA MET A 228 21.17 5.86 -2.37
C MET A 228 20.50 6.55 -3.56
N SER A 229 21.31 7.03 -4.54
CA SER A 229 20.81 7.83 -5.66
C SER A 229 20.06 7.04 -6.74
N ALA A 230 20.24 5.72 -6.81
CA ALA A 230 19.45 4.89 -7.71
C ALA A 230 18.10 4.52 -7.08
N ASP A 231 17.06 4.42 -7.90
CA ASP A 231 15.74 3.99 -7.42
C ASP A 231 15.78 2.55 -6.89
N GLY A 232 15.09 2.32 -5.78
CA GLY A 232 14.95 0.99 -5.18
C GLY A 232 15.23 0.94 -3.68
N VAL A 233 15.12 -0.27 -3.14
CA VAL A 233 15.36 -0.56 -1.72
C VAL A 233 16.85 -0.80 -1.49
N TYR A 234 17.33 -0.29 -0.37
CA TYR A 234 18.69 -0.43 0.11
C TYR A 234 18.69 -1.15 1.46
N ASP A 235 19.18 -2.38 1.49
CA ASP A 235 19.40 -3.11 2.73
C ASP A 235 20.65 -2.53 3.43
N VAL A 236 20.53 -2.17 4.69
CA VAL A 236 21.63 -1.59 5.49
C VAL A 236 21.89 -2.50 6.68
N ASP A 237 23.03 -3.15 6.65
CA ASP A 237 23.51 -3.98 7.76
C ASP A 237 24.51 -3.18 8.59
N LEU A 238 24.26 -3.16 9.91
CA LEU A 238 25.09 -2.45 10.88
C LEU A 238 25.70 -3.41 11.87
N SER A 239 26.86 -3.06 12.40
CA SER A 239 27.47 -3.78 13.49
C SER A 239 28.20 -2.85 14.46
N VAL A 240 28.22 -3.21 15.74
CA VAL A 240 29.09 -2.62 16.76
C VAL A 240 30.18 -3.63 17.15
N THR A 241 31.38 -3.16 17.45
CA THR A 241 32.50 -4.03 17.81
C THR A 241 33.26 -3.46 18.99
N ILE A 242 33.42 -4.28 20.02
CA ILE A 242 34.25 -4.00 21.18
C ILE A 242 35.07 -5.23 21.53
N ALA A 243 36.21 -5.04 22.18
CA ALA A 243 37.03 -6.15 22.65
C ALA A 243 36.38 -6.86 23.83
N ASN A 244 36.35 -8.20 23.80
CA ASN A 244 35.77 -9.05 24.85
C ASN A 244 34.26 -8.80 25.08
N ASP A 245 33.54 -8.53 24.03
CA ASP A 245 32.08 -8.49 24.09
C ASP A 245 31.53 -9.82 24.62
N SER A 246 30.67 -9.72 25.61
CA SER A 246 30.13 -10.89 26.30
C SER A 246 28.94 -11.51 25.57
N ASP A 247 28.21 -10.72 24.80
CA ASP A 247 27.11 -11.19 23.93
C ASP A 247 27.22 -10.64 22.50
N PRO A 248 28.05 -11.24 21.65
CA PRO A 248 28.17 -10.79 20.26
C PRO A 248 26.92 -11.05 19.39
N SER A 249 25.85 -11.66 19.93
CA SER A 249 24.63 -11.94 19.18
C SER A 249 23.76 -10.69 18.99
N ASN A 250 23.88 -9.67 19.84
CA ASN A 250 23.15 -8.41 19.82
C ASN A 250 23.89 -7.26 19.10
N ASN A 251 25.11 -7.55 18.59
CA ASN A 251 25.99 -6.58 17.95
C ASN A 251 25.57 -6.18 16.55
N ASN A 252 24.66 -6.92 15.91
CA ASN A 252 24.26 -6.70 14.53
C ASN A 252 22.82 -6.23 14.46
N TYR A 253 22.56 -5.33 13.52
CA TYR A 253 21.24 -4.81 13.25
C TYR A 253 21.06 -4.59 11.75
N SER A 254 19.90 -4.90 11.21
CA SER A 254 19.58 -4.65 9.82
C SER A 254 18.37 -3.72 9.73
N THR A 255 18.46 -2.76 8.84
CA THR A 255 17.36 -1.85 8.48
C THR A 255 17.34 -1.66 6.96
N SER A 256 16.37 -0.95 6.44
CA SER A 256 16.33 -0.61 5.03
C SER A 256 15.94 0.86 4.82
N GLY A 257 16.47 1.43 3.74
CA GLY A 257 16.02 2.69 3.16
C GLY A 257 15.47 2.46 1.77
N GLU A 258 14.83 3.45 1.19
CA GLU A 258 14.28 3.35 -0.16
C GLU A 258 14.38 4.69 -0.88
N ASN A 259 15.03 4.70 -2.06
CA ASN A 259 14.85 5.78 -3.02
C ASN A 259 13.64 5.45 -3.89
N LYS A 260 12.53 6.13 -3.65
CA LYS A 260 11.30 5.94 -4.39
C LYS A 260 11.43 6.56 -5.77
N TYR A 261 10.98 5.83 -6.79
CA TYR A 261 10.94 6.34 -8.14
C TYR A 261 10.18 7.66 -8.24
N THR A 262 10.80 8.66 -8.85
CA THR A 262 10.20 9.97 -9.12
C THR A 262 9.80 10.07 -10.59
N PRO A 263 8.52 10.32 -10.90
CA PRO A 263 8.07 10.44 -12.29
C PRO A 263 8.78 11.56 -13.04
N GLY A 264 8.97 11.35 -14.34
CA GLY A 264 9.40 12.43 -15.22
C GLY A 264 8.34 13.55 -15.31
N ALA A 265 8.78 14.76 -15.64
CA ALA A 265 7.87 15.87 -15.88
C ALA A 265 6.95 15.54 -17.08
N PRO A 266 5.62 15.69 -16.97
CA PRO A 266 4.71 15.42 -18.08
C PRO A 266 4.96 16.38 -19.25
N SER A 267 4.68 15.94 -20.47
CA SER A 267 4.60 16.83 -21.61
C SER A 267 3.22 17.47 -21.65
N THR A 268 3.16 18.78 -21.92
CA THR A 268 1.89 19.52 -21.91
C THR A 268 1.61 20.21 -23.24
N MET A 269 0.34 20.45 -23.51
CA MET A 269 -0.13 21.27 -24.62
C MET A 269 -1.15 22.28 -24.11
N GLY A 270 -0.91 23.55 -24.41
CA GLY A 270 -1.85 24.65 -24.17
C GLY A 270 -2.92 24.74 -25.26
N ASP A 271 -3.79 25.73 -25.12
CA ASP A 271 -4.86 26.02 -26.08
C ASP A 271 -4.98 27.52 -26.32
N THR A 272 -5.65 27.92 -27.41
CA THR A 272 -5.96 29.33 -27.71
C THR A 272 -7.44 29.47 -27.98
N ILE A 273 -8.13 30.29 -27.17
CA ILE A 273 -9.58 30.48 -27.23
C ILE A 273 -9.96 31.95 -27.33
N CYS A 274 -11.19 32.21 -27.75
CA CYS A 274 -11.80 33.52 -27.59
C CYS A 274 -12.33 33.69 -26.15
N ASP A 275 -12.46 34.95 -25.71
CA ASP A 275 -13.09 35.21 -24.40
C ASP A 275 -14.51 34.65 -24.36
N GLY A 276 -14.79 33.84 -23.33
CA GLY A 276 -16.06 33.12 -23.13
C GLY A 276 -16.13 31.70 -23.71
N ASP A 277 -15.12 31.26 -24.46
CA ASP A 277 -15.03 29.88 -24.95
C ASP A 277 -14.40 28.95 -23.88
N THR A 278 -14.51 27.64 -24.12
CA THR A 278 -13.89 26.59 -23.31
C THR A 278 -12.62 26.08 -23.99
N ALA A 279 -11.52 26.07 -23.26
CA ALA A 279 -10.26 25.48 -23.68
C ALA A 279 -10.13 24.05 -23.15
N THR A 280 -9.36 23.22 -23.88
CA THR A 280 -8.91 21.93 -23.41
C THR A 280 -7.38 21.89 -23.42
N VAL A 281 -6.76 21.97 -22.24
CA VAL A 281 -5.31 21.72 -22.09
C VAL A 281 -5.07 20.24 -21.89
N MET A 282 -3.94 19.75 -22.38
CA MET A 282 -3.60 18.33 -22.38
C MET A 282 -2.25 18.11 -21.72
N ALA A 283 -2.09 16.98 -21.05
CA ALA A 283 -0.81 16.51 -20.54
C ALA A 283 -0.70 15.00 -20.76
N MET A 284 0.54 14.53 -20.91
CA MET A 284 0.85 13.11 -21.06
C MET A 284 2.05 12.75 -20.20
N SER A 285 1.95 11.61 -19.52
CA SER A 285 3.04 10.97 -18.79
C SER A 285 3.02 9.48 -19.07
N SER A 286 4.20 8.86 -19.15
CA SER A 286 4.36 7.39 -19.15
C SER A 286 4.34 6.80 -17.75
N ASP A 287 4.45 7.64 -16.72
CA ASP A 287 4.82 7.22 -15.36
C ASP A 287 3.62 7.17 -14.41
N GLY A 288 2.46 7.70 -14.84
CA GLY A 288 1.24 7.62 -14.05
C GLY A 288 0.24 8.75 -14.33
N PRO A 289 -0.83 8.81 -13.55
CA PRO A 289 -1.93 9.74 -13.75
C PRO A 289 -1.51 11.20 -13.54
N ILE A 290 -2.16 12.08 -14.30
CA ILE A 290 -1.94 13.52 -14.26
C ILE A 290 -2.88 14.17 -13.25
N THR A 291 -2.33 15.09 -12.46
CA THR A 291 -3.07 16.05 -11.63
C THR A 291 -2.76 17.47 -12.11
N TRP A 292 -3.78 18.30 -12.27
CA TRP A 292 -3.65 19.67 -12.74
C TRP A 292 -3.80 20.67 -11.60
N TYR A 293 -2.95 21.71 -11.62
CA TYR A 293 -2.88 22.76 -10.60
C TYR A 293 -2.99 24.16 -11.21
N ASP A 294 -3.38 25.12 -10.38
CA ASP A 294 -3.43 26.55 -10.73
C ASP A 294 -2.11 27.28 -10.49
N ALA A 295 -1.07 26.62 -9.98
CA ALA A 295 0.25 27.19 -9.70
C ALA A 295 1.39 26.19 -9.91
N MET A 296 2.57 26.70 -10.27
CA MET A 296 3.80 25.90 -10.47
C MET A 296 4.24 25.20 -9.19
N THR A 297 4.05 25.82 -8.04
CA THR A 297 4.34 25.27 -6.70
C THR A 297 3.21 25.60 -5.75
N GLY A 298 2.81 24.65 -4.89
CA GLY A 298 1.60 24.79 -4.09
C GLY A 298 0.35 24.91 -4.97
N GLY A 299 -0.55 25.82 -4.64
CA GLY A 299 -1.79 26.05 -5.39
C GLY A 299 -2.87 25.00 -5.14
N ASN A 300 -3.97 25.10 -5.87
CA ASN A 300 -5.12 24.20 -5.76
C ASN A 300 -5.15 23.22 -6.91
N VAL A 301 -5.65 22.00 -6.66
CA VAL A 301 -5.99 21.06 -7.72
C VAL A 301 -7.20 21.60 -8.49
N VAL A 302 -7.06 21.70 -9.81
CA VAL A 302 -8.10 22.19 -10.73
C VAL A 302 -8.69 21.08 -11.60
N GLY A 303 -8.07 19.91 -11.61
CA GLY A 303 -8.56 18.73 -12.32
C GLY A 303 -7.59 17.57 -12.30
N SER A 304 -7.97 16.47 -12.93
CA SER A 304 -7.17 15.26 -13.09
C SER A 304 -7.39 14.61 -14.45
N GLY A 305 -6.44 13.76 -14.87
CA GLY A 305 -6.45 13.08 -16.16
C GLY A 305 -5.72 13.86 -17.26
N ASP A 306 -5.60 13.24 -18.41
CA ASP A 306 -4.79 13.75 -19.53
C ASP A 306 -5.36 15.03 -20.15
N ASN A 307 -6.63 15.31 -19.96
CA ASN A 307 -7.34 16.47 -20.48
C ASN A 307 -7.98 17.28 -19.35
N LEU A 308 -7.73 18.59 -19.36
CA LEU A 308 -8.40 19.52 -18.47
C LEU A 308 -9.20 20.52 -19.27
N SER A 309 -10.52 20.56 -19.05
CA SER A 309 -11.43 21.54 -19.67
C SER A 309 -11.60 22.75 -18.76
N VAL A 310 -11.30 23.95 -19.27
CA VAL A 310 -11.31 25.20 -18.51
C VAL A 310 -11.86 26.35 -19.35
N ALA A 311 -12.41 27.38 -18.72
CA ALA A 311 -12.94 28.57 -19.39
C ALA A 311 -12.39 29.86 -18.74
N PRO A 312 -11.08 30.14 -18.86
CA PRO A 312 -10.51 31.36 -18.31
C PRO A 312 -10.92 32.58 -19.13
N THR A 313 -11.12 33.72 -18.47
CA THR A 313 -11.45 35.02 -19.10
C THR A 313 -10.21 35.85 -19.46
N ALA A 314 -9.03 35.36 -19.13
CA ALA A 314 -7.73 35.94 -19.47
C ALA A 314 -6.70 34.83 -19.65
N THR A 315 -5.61 35.13 -20.38
CA THR A 315 -4.51 34.18 -20.55
C THR A 315 -4.07 33.63 -19.19
N THR A 316 -4.16 32.32 -19.03
CA THR A 316 -3.99 31.63 -17.75
C THR A 316 -3.10 30.40 -17.94
N SER A 317 -2.19 30.16 -16.98
CA SER A 317 -1.34 28.97 -16.95
C SER A 317 -1.94 27.93 -16.03
N TYR A 318 -1.90 26.66 -16.47
CA TYR A 318 -2.22 25.46 -15.70
C TYR A 318 -0.99 24.56 -15.66
N TYR A 319 -0.86 23.77 -14.61
CA TYR A 319 0.37 23.02 -14.36
C TYR A 319 0.04 21.54 -14.15
N ALA A 320 0.59 20.69 -14.98
CA ALA A 320 0.42 19.25 -14.91
C ALA A 320 1.54 18.61 -14.09
N GLU A 321 1.18 17.70 -13.21
CA GLU A 321 2.06 16.89 -12.36
C GLU A 321 1.71 15.42 -12.53
N ALA A 322 2.73 14.55 -12.73
CA ALA A 322 2.55 13.12 -12.75
C ALA A 322 2.87 12.51 -11.38
N LYS A 323 2.14 11.45 -10.99
CA LYS A 323 2.43 10.63 -9.80
C LYS A 323 2.60 9.18 -10.21
N VAL A 324 3.48 8.44 -9.51
CA VAL A 324 3.57 6.99 -9.70
C VAL A 324 2.26 6.36 -9.26
N ALA A 325 1.69 5.55 -10.14
CA ALA A 325 0.55 4.70 -9.82
C ALA A 325 0.94 3.23 -9.93
N ALA A 326 0.50 2.43 -8.98
CA ALA A 326 0.37 1.00 -9.16
C ALA A 326 -0.95 0.70 -9.86
N GLY A 327 -1.01 -0.34 -10.68
CA GLY A 327 -2.24 -0.69 -11.36
C GLY A 327 -2.09 -1.93 -12.23
N PHE A 328 -3.22 -2.42 -12.65
CA PHE A 328 -3.35 -3.53 -13.59
C PHE A 328 -4.65 -3.36 -14.37
N SER A 329 -4.65 -3.80 -15.63
CA SER A 329 -5.86 -3.88 -16.44
C SER A 329 -5.82 -5.13 -17.31
N ASP A 330 -6.99 -5.71 -17.57
CA ASP A 330 -7.16 -6.91 -18.38
C ASP A 330 -8.38 -6.73 -19.31
N ASP A 331 -8.16 -6.85 -20.60
CA ASP A 331 -9.18 -6.84 -21.67
C ASP A 331 -9.50 -8.25 -22.18
N PHE A 332 -8.90 -9.27 -21.56
CA PHE A 332 -9.02 -10.71 -21.86
C PHE A 332 -8.62 -11.14 -23.28
N GLU A 333 -8.08 -10.25 -24.10
CA GLU A 333 -7.69 -10.54 -25.49
C GLU A 333 -6.42 -11.39 -25.62
N SER A 334 -5.61 -11.45 -24.54
CA SER A 334 -4.38 -12.25 -24.49
C SER A 334 -4.62 -13.75 -24.25
N TYR A 335 -5.85 -14.17 -23.90
CA TYR A 335 -6.21 -15.55 -23.58
C TYR A 335 -7.02 -16.21 -24.71
N ASN A 336 -7.05 -17.54 -24.73
CA ASN A 336 -7.91 -18.29 -25.65
C ASN A 336 -9.28 -18.53 -25.02
N VAL A 337 -10.30 -18.61 -25.87
CA VAL A 337 -11.66 -18.97 -25.45
C VAL A 337 -11.66 -20.33 -24.74
N GLY A 338 -12.18 -20.35 -23.53
CA GLY A 338 -12.23 -21.53 -22.67
C GLY A 338 -11.05 -21.66 -21.70
N ASP A 339 -10.03 -20.80 -21.80
CA ASP A 339 -8.99 -20.70 -20.78
C ASP A 339 -9.60 -20.21 -19.46
N PHE A 340 -9.17 -20.79 -18.33
CA PHE A 340 -9.57 -20.34 -17.01
C PHE A 340 -8.61 -19.23 -16.55
N ILE A 341 -9.16 -18.09 -16.12
CA ILE A 341 -8.37 -16.87 -15.92
C ILE A 341 -7.30 -17.01 -14.84
N ALA A 342 -7.63 -17.52 -13.66
CA ALA A 342 -6.65 -17.67 -12.58
C ALA A 342 -5.63 -18.79 -12.84
N GLN A 343 -5.97 -19.78 -13.70
CA GLN A 343 -5.02 -20.79 -14.16
C GLN A 343 -4.05 -20.20 -15.19
N SER A 344 -4.53 -19.33 -16.05
CA SER A 344 -3.76 -18.79 -17.19
C SER A 344 -2.85 -17.64 -16.79
N ASP A 345 -3.27 -16.83 -15.83
CA ASP A 345 -2.46 -15.74 -15.24
C ASP A 345 -2.44 -15.84 -13.71
N THR A 346 -1.52 -16.62 -13.20
CA THR A 346 -1.32 -16.83 -11.75
C THR A 346 -0.61 -15.65 -11.06
N VAL A 347 -0.16 -14.66 -11.81
CA VAL A 347 0.50 -13.46 -11.28
C VAL A 347 -0.54 -12.43 -10.85
N ASN A 348 -1.54 -12.20 -11.70
CA ASN A 348 -2.53 -11.16 -11.49
C ASN A 348 -3.88 -11.69 -11.01
N TRP A 349 -4.17 -12.98 -11.23
CA TRP A 349 -5.43 -13.59 -10.87
C TRP A 349 -5.28 -14.75 -9.89
N ALA A 350 -6.29 -14.93 -9.06
CA ALA A 350 -6.42 -16.03 -8.12
C ALA A 350 -7.86 -16.55 -8.10
N THR A 351 -8.11 -17.61 -7.36
CA THR A 351 -9.47 -18.03 -6.98
C THR A 351 -9.73 -17.68 -5.52
N TRP A 352 -10.99 -17.67 -5.12
CA TRP A 352 -11.34 -17.57 -3.71
C TRP A 352 -10.58 -18.61 -2.86
N PRO A 353 -10.17 -18.28 -1.60
CA PRO A 353 -9.40 -19.18 -0.74
C PRO A 353 -10.02 -20.58 -0.62
N GLY A 354 -9.22 -21.60 -0.95
CA GLY A 354 -9.64 -23.01 -1.02
C GLY A 354 -10.12 -23.47 -2.40
N GLY A 355 -10.22 -22.59 -3.39
CA GLY A 355 -10.46 -22.93 -4.78
C GLY A 355 -9.22 -23.51 -5.47
N SER A 356 -9.42 -24.29 -6.52
CA SER A 356 -8.34 -24.80 -7.37
C SER A 356 -8.32 -24.07 -8.72
N LEU A 357 -7.13 -23.75 -9.21
CA LEU A 357 -6.93 -23.16 -10.53
C LEU A 357 -7.50 -24.09 -11.62
N GLY A 358 -8.25 -23.52 -12.58
CA GLY A 358 -8.98 -24.29 -13.59
C GLY A 358 -10.12 -25.15 -13.06
N GLY A 359 -10.51 -24.96 -11.78
CA GLY A 359 -11.59 -25.68 -11.10
C GLY A 359 -12.90 -24.91 -11.04
N LEU A 360 -13.78 -25.32 -10.09
CA LEU A 360 -15.13 -24.79 -9.96
C LEU A 360 -15.20 -23.31 -9.59
N TYR A 361 -14.15 -22.77 -8.95
CA TYR A 361 -14.07 -21.38 -8.52
C TYR A 361 -13.33 -20.47 -9.51
N ASP A 362 -12.81 -21.02 -10.61
CA ASP A 362 -12.20 -20.24 -11.66
C ASP A 362 -13.22 -19.90 -12.75
N ALA A 363 -12.99 -18.85 -13.52
CA ALA A 363 -13.90 -18.38 -14.53
C ALA A 363 -13.30 -18.54 -15.94
N PRO A 364 -14.06 -19.03 -16.92
CA PRO A 364 -13.58 -19.18 -18.28
C PRO A 364 -13.65 -17.88 -19.08
N VAL A 365 -12.66 -17.67 -19.94
CA VAL A 365 -12.71 -16.67 -21.01
C VAL A 365 -13.70 -17.11 -22.08
N SER A 366 -14.51 -16.19 -22.55
CA SER A 366 -15.62 -16.43 -23.49
C SER A 366 -15.63 -15.39 -24.61
N ASN A 367 -16.05 -15.78 -25.80
CA ASN A 367 -16.32 -14.88 -26.91
C ASN A 367 -17.81 -14.73 -27.23
N ALA A 368 -18.68 -15.11 -26.28
CA ALA A 368 -20.13 -14.98 -26.48
C ALA A 368 -20.59 -13.52 -26.37
N GLN A 369 -19.94 -12.74 -25.55
CA GLN A 369 -20.13 -11.30 -25.37
C GLN A 369 -18.75 -10.66 -25.23
N ALA A 370 -18.56 -9.43 -25.71
CA ALA A 370 -17.37 -8.63 -25.50
C ALA A 370 -17.73 -7.14 -25.53
N ALA A 371 -17.14 -6.34 -24.63
CA ALA A 371 -17.29 -4.88 -24.63
C ALA A 371 -16.23 -4.24 -25.53
N SER A 372 -15.01 -4.77 -25.48
CA SER A 372 -13.92 -4.46 -26.41
C SER A 372 -13.42 -5.74 -27.05
N GLY A 373 -12.67 -5.65 -28.15
CA GLY A 373 -12.07 -6.80 -28.80
C GLY A 373 -13.06 -7.93 -29.15
N SER A 374 -12.78 -9.14 -28.66
CA SER A 374 -13.54 -10.36 -28.99
C SER A 374 -13.82 -11.24 -27.76
N ASN A 375 -13.14 -11.03 -26.65
CA ASN A 375 -13.18 -11.88 -25.46
C ASN A 375 -13.66 -11.10 -24.23
N SER A 376 -14.16 -11.84 -23.26
CA SER A 376 -14.52 -11.34 -21.93
C SER A 376 -14.49 -12.49 -20.94
N LEU A 377 -14.58 -12.24 -19.65
CA LEU A 377 -14.70 -13.25 -18.62
C LEU A 377 -16.18 -13.58 -18.38
N HIS A 378 -16.55 -14.86 -18.40
CA HIS A 378 -17.93 -15.32 -18.20
C HIS A 378 -18.14 -15.89 -16.80
N LEU A 379 -19.07 -15.32 -16.06
CA LEU A 379 -19.44 -15.73 -14.71
C LEU A 379 -20.88 -16.27 -14.70
N ASP A 380 -21.03 -17.60 -14.78
CA ASP A 380 -22.33 -18.28 -14.83
C ASP A 380 -22.42 -19.38 -13.78
N ASN A 381 -23.39 -19.29 -12.89
CA ASN A 381 -23.70 -20.29 -11.88
C ASN A 381 -25.01 -21.05 -12.22
N SER A 382 -25.29 -21.28 -13.51
CA SER A 382 -26.47 -22.04 -13.94
C SER A 382 -26.23 -23.57 -13.96
N ALA A 383 -24.96 -24.04 -14.06
CA ALA A 383 -24.58 -25.41 -14.37
C ALA A 383 -23.70 -26.12 -13.33
N SER A 384 -23.83 -25.83 -12.04
CA SER A 384 -23.04 -26.42 -10.94
C SER A 384 -21.59 -25.91 -10.86
N ASN A 385 -21.18 -24.94 -11.67
CA ASN A 385 -19.99 -24.14 -11.43
C ASN A 385 -20.35 -23.00 -10.49
N VAL A 386 -19.40 -22.57 -9.68
CA VAL A 386 -19.52 -21.43 -8.80
C VAL A 386 -18.31 -20.53 -9.05
N PRO A 387 -18.25 -19.84 -10.21
CA PRO A 387 -17.12 -18.96 -10.50
C PRO A 387 -16.94 -17.94 -9.38
N ASP A 388 -15.70 -17.86 -8.89
CA ASP A 388 -15.30 -17.05 -7.75
C ASP A 388 -13.84 -16.59 -7.93
N PRO A 389 -13.49 -16.03 -9.13
CA PRO A 389 -12.15 -15.53 -9.35
C PRO A 389 -11.92 -14.23 -8.58
N VAL A 390 -10.66 -14.02 -8.24
CA VAL A 390 -10.18 -12.86 -7.50
C VAL A 390 -9.10 -12.14 -8.30
N LEU A 391 -9.23 -10.83 -8.42
CA LEU A 391 -8.19 -9.92 -8.91
C LEU A 391 -7.54 -9.24 -7.70
N PRO A 392 -6.36 -9.72 -7.20
CA PRO A 392 -5.61 -9.04 -6.16
C PRO A 392 -5.12 -7.66 -6.62
N PHE A 393 -5.06 -6.70 -5.71
CA PHE A 393 -4.56 -5.36 -6.01
C PHE A 393 -3.05 -5.26 -5.73
N GLY A 394 -2.26 -5.98 -6.54
CA GLY A 394 -0.81 -6.06 -6.42
C GLY A 394 -0.33 -6.86 -5.20
N GLY A 395 -1.19 -7.70 -4.61
CA GLY A 395 -0.84 -8.54 -3.45
C GLY A 395 -0.65 -7.78 -2.14
N GLN A 396 -1.07 -6.52 -2.07
CA GLN A 396 -0.97 -5.68 -0.87
C GLN A 396 -2.31 -5.07 -0.47
N THR A 397 -2.39 -4.56 0.74
CA THR A 397 -3.55 -3.80 1.23
C THR A 397 -3.26 -2.31 1.12
N TRP A 398 -4.06 -1.60 0.34
CA TRP A 398 -4.00 -0.16 0.19
C TRP A 398 -4.87 0.49 1.27
N THR A 399 -4.28 1.38 2.08
CA THR A 399 -4.95 2.03 3.23
C THR A 399 -4.87 3.55 3.19
N SER A 400 -4.16 4.11 2.25
CA SER A 400 -3.98 5.57 2.08
C SER A 400 -3.77 5.92 0.62
N GLY A 401 -3.89 7.20 0.29
CA GLY A 401 -3.80 7.68 -1.09
C GLY A 401 -5.09 7.49 -1.87
N SER A 402 -5.03 7.64 -3.20
CA SER A 402 -6.21 7.49 -4.06
C SER A 402 -6.29 6.09 -4.65
N PHE A 403 -7.52 5.65 -4.91
CA PHE A 403 -7.79 4.35 -5.54
C PHE A 403 -8.91 4.47 -6.57
N GLU A 404 -8.75 3.79 -7.69
CA GLU A 404 -9.76 3.66 -8.73
C GLU A 404 -9.88 2.20 -9.15
N PHE A 405 -11.11 1.73 -9.27
CA PHE A 405 -11.46 0.43 -9.85
C PHE A 405 -12.47 0.65 -10.96
N SER A 406 -12.30 -0.03 -12.10
CA SER A 406 -13.23 0.06 -13.24
C SER A 406 -13.40 -1.29 -13.89
N THR A 407 -14.59 -1.54 -14.40
CA THR A 407 -14.92 -2.72 -15.22
C THR A 407 -16.12 -2.46 -16.11
N ASN A 408 -16.17 -3.11 -17.26
CA ASN A 408 -17.39 -3.21 -18.06
C ASN A 408 -18.17 -4.46 -17.66
N LEU A 409 -19.48 -4.33 -17.51
CA LEU A 409 -20.39 -5.40 -17.17
C LEU A 409 -21.44 -5.60 -18.25
N TYR A 410 -21.74 -6.87 -18.57
CA TYR A 410 -22.92 -7.28 -19.32
C TYR A 410 -23.75 -8.24 -18.47
N VAL A 411 -24.86 -7.80 -17.98
CA VAL A 411 -25.72 -8.56 -17.07
C VAL A 411 -26.77 -9.31 -17.87
N GLU A 412 -26.80 -10.64 -17.80
CA GLU A 412 -27.90 -11.44 -18.38
C GLU A 412 -29.05 -11.64 -17.41
N THR A 413 -28.74 -11.93 -16.14
CA THR A 413 -29.75 -12.11 -15.08
C THR A 413 -29.49 -11.18 -13.90
N THR A 414 -28.46 -11.47 -13.12
CA THR A 414 -27.96 -10.67 -12.01
C THR A 414 -26.44 -10.72 -12.00
N ALA A 415 -25.77 -9.69 -11.46
CA ALA A 415 -24.34 -9.67 -11.27
C ALA A 415 -23.98 -9.25 -9.84
N TYR A 416 -22.84 -9.72 -9.37
CA TYR A 416 -22.28 -9.37 -8.09
C TYR A 416 -20.77 -9.34 -8.14
N PHE A 417 -20.19 -8.34 -7.54
CA PHE A 417 -18.78 -8.33 -7.16
C PHE A 417 -18.59 -7.59 -5.84
N ASN A 418 -17.45 -7.79 -5.22
CA ASN A 418 -17.07 -7.04 -4.01
C ASN A 418 -15.60 -6.63 -4.06
N LEU A 419 -15.28 -5.54 -3.38
CA LEU A 419 -13.90 -5.19 -3.09
C LEU A 419 -13.56 -5.70 -1.69
N GLN A 420 -12.44 -6.42 -1.59
CA GLN A 420 -11.90 -6.95 -0.34
C GLN A 420 -11.10 -5.85 0.37
N GLY A 421 -11.28 -5.71 1.68
CA GLY A 421 -10.57 -4.74 2.52
C GLY A 421 -9.16 -5.18 2.96
N SER A 422 -8.67 -6.29 2.42
CA SER A 422 -7.36 -6.84 2.77
C SER A 422 -6.80 -7.65 1.61
N ALA A 423 -5.48 -7.68 1.46
CA ALA A 423 -4.78 -8.61 0.58
C ALA A 423 -4.98 -10.08 1.01
N ASN A 424 -5.28 -10.32 2.30
CA ASN A 424 -5.76 -11.62 2.77
C ASN A 424 -7.25 -11.76 2.46
N ILE A 425 -7.53 -12.26 1.27
CA ILE A 425 -8.87 -12.39 0.70
C ILE A 425 -9.79 -13.22 1.60
N GLY A 426 -11.05 -12.79 1.75
CA GLY A 426 -12.06 -13.49 2.54
C GLY A 426 -12.07 -13.12 4.03
N THR A 427 -11.31 -12.11 4.44
CA THR A 427 -11.25 -11.65 5.84
C THR A 427 -12.09 -10.41 6.11
N VAL A 428 -12.05 -9.44 5.18
CA VAL A 428 -12.77 -8.15 5.30
C VAL A 428 -13.36 -7.78 3.95
N TRP A 429 -14.63 -7.41 3.91
CA TRP A 429 -15.30 -6.83 2.75
C TRP A 429 -15.27 -5.31 2.88
N ALA A 430 -14.59 -4.61 1.98
CA ALA A 430 -14.60 -3.16 1.91
C ALA A 430 -15.96 -2.65 1.44
N MET A 431 -16.49 -3.27 0.39
CA MET A 431 -17.82 -2.98 -0.16
C MET A 431 -18.32 -4.13 -1.04
N GLU A 432 -19.63 -4.17 -1.22
CA GLU A 432 -20.31 -5.11 -2.11
C GLU A 432 -21.10 -4.32 -3.15
N MET A 433 -21.16 -4.84 -4.38
CA MET A 433 -21.92 -4.27 -5.48
C MET A 433 -22.81 -5.34 -6.11
N THR A 434 -24.10 -5.06 -6.17
CA THR A 434 -25.09 -5.95 -6.78
C THR A 434 -25.84 -5.27 -7.92
N PHE A 435 -26.17 -6.05 -8.96
CA PHE A 435 -27.00 -5.63 -10.08
C PHE A 435 -28.15 -6.63 -10.22
N THR A 436 -29.38 -6.16 -10.10
CA THR A 436 -30.56 -7.00 -10.20
C THR A 436 -31.25 -6.81 -11.53
N GLY A 437 -31.50 -7.91 -12.25
CA GLY A 437 -32.35 -7.90 -13.43
C GLY A 437 -33.82 -7.71 -13.05
N ALA A 438 -34.64 -7.28 -14.00
CA ALA A 438 -36.08 -7.11 -13.78
C ALA A 438 -36.74 -8.45 -13.46
N GLY A 439 -37.26 -8.59 -12.26
CA GLY A 439 -38.08 -9.73 -11.82
C GLY A 439 -39.47 -9.78 -12.47
N GLY A 440 -39.78 -8.82 -13.37
CA GLY A 440 -41.03 -8.68 -14.10
C GLY A 440 -41.11 -7.34 -14.84
N LEU A 441 -42.10 -7.17 -15.71
CA LEU A 441 -42.24 -5.99 -16.59
C LEU A 441 -42.43 -4.63 -15.87
N ALA A 442 -42.34 -4.57 -14.53
CA ALA A 442 -42.59 -3.36 -13.76
C ALA A 442 -41.43 -2.92 -12.85
N ASP A 443 -40.40 -3.75 -12.65
CA ASP A 443 -39.27 -3.38 -11.78
C ASP A 443 -38.12 -2.78 -12.59
N PRO A 444 -37.60 -1.60 -12.22
CA PRO A 444 -36.42 -1.03 -12.88
C PRO A 444 -35.20 -1.91 -12.62
N PHE A 445 -34.30 -1.98 -13.60
CA PHE A 445 -32.95 -2.53 -13.41
C PHE A 445 -32.23 -1.68 -12.39
N THR A 446 -31.86 -2.28 -11.25
CA THR A 446 -31.29 -1.55 -10.13
C THR A 446 -29.93 -2.10 -9.72
N TYR A 447 -29.09 -1.21 -9.25
CA TYR A 447 -27.84 -1.53 -8.57
C TYR A 447 -27.91 -1.11 -7.09
N ASP A 448 -27.10 -1.76 -6.27
CA ASP A 448 -26.87 -1.45 -4.86
C ASP A 448 -25.38 -1.55 -4.55
N LEU A 449 -24.80 -0.47 -4.05
CA LEU A 449 -23.46 -0.41 -3.51
C LEU A 449 -23.52 -0.27 -1.99
N GLY A 450 -22.83 -1.16 -1.28
CA GLY A 450 -22.64 -1.07 0.17
C GLY A 450 -23.93 -1.24 0.98
N GLY A 451 -24.88 -2.06 0.52
CA GLY A 451 -26.11 -2.35 1.25
C GLY A 451 -27.05 -1.14 1.40
N GLY A 452 -27.24 -0.39 0.31
CA GLY A 452 -28.13 0.78 0.26
C GLY A 452 -27.40 2.12 0.41
N ALA A 453 -26.08 2.14 0.46
CA ALA A 453 -25.30 3.39 0.55
C ALA A 453 -25.44 4.26 -0.71
N ILE A 454 -25.37 3.64 -1.90
CA ILE A 454 -25.70 4.27 -3.18
C ILE A 454 -26.55 3.27 -3.97
N THR A 455 -27.75 3.67 -4.36
CA THR A 455 -28.67 2.85 -5.16
C THR A 455 -29.21 3.63 -6.33
N GLY A 456 -29.50 2.94 -7.43
CA GLY A 456 -30.03 3.59 -8.63
C GLY A 456 -30.38 2.59 -9.73
N ALA A 457 -30.58 3.09 -10.94
CA ALA A 457 -30.86 2.29 -12.11
C ALA A 457 -29.62 2.21 -13.01
N TYR A 458 -29.40 1.04 -13.65
CA TYR A 458 -28.39 0.85 -14.68
C TYR A 458 -29.05 0.60 -16.04
N PRO A 459 -28.32 0.62 -17.19
CA PRO A 459 -28.91 0.52 -18.53
C PRO A 459 -29.78 -0.71 -18.77
N GLY A 460 -29.52 -1.84 -18.07
CA GLY A 460 -30.36 -3.03 -18.13
C GLY A 460 -29.60 -4.31 -18.49
N THR A 461 -30.34 -5.43 -18.55
CA THR A 461 -29.78 -6.71 -19.00
C THR A 461 -29.57 -6.73 -20.49
N GLY A 462 -28.53 -7.45 -20.94
CA GLY A 462 -28.23 -7.60 -22.36
C GLY A 462 -27.57 -6.36 -23.01
N VAL A 463 -27.00 -5.48 -22.19
CA VAL A 463 -26.30 -4.26 -22.65
C VAL A 463 -25.01 -4.10 -21.83
N TRP A 464 -23.92 -3.79 -22.49
CA TRP A 464 -22.67 -3.40 -21.84
C TRP A 464 -22.79 -2.01 -21.21
N PHE A 465 -22.24 -1.85 -20.02
CA PHE A 465 -22.09 -0.56 -19.36
C PHE A 465 -20.84 -0.58 -18.47
N ASN A 466 -20.26 0.59 -18.27
CA ASN A 466 -19.08 0.75 -17.40
C ASN A 466 -19.50 1.02 -15.97
N VAL A 467 -18.80 0.39 -15.03
CA VAL A 467 -18.84 0.66 -13.58
C VAL A 467 -17.48 1.14 -13.13
N MET A 468 -17.42 2.30 -12.50
CA MET A 468 -16.19 2.83 -11.94
C MET A 468 -16.40 3.28 -10.50
N LEU A 469 -15.48 2.92 -9.62
CA LEU A 469 -15.43 3.29 -8.22
C LEU A 469 -14.16 4.09 -7.97
N LYS A 470 -14.30 5.30 -7.43
CA LYS A 470 -13.17 6.19 -7.10
C LYS A 470 -13.17 6.56 -5.63
N CYS A 471 -12.00 6.49 -5.01
CA CYS A 471 -11.72 7.05 -3.69
C CYS A 471 -10.53 8.00 -3.81
N ALA A 472 -10.76 9.29 -3.54
CA ALA A 472 -9.70 10.29 -3.65
C ALA A 472 -8.67 10.18 -2.52
N ASP A 473 -9.10 9.68 -1.36
CA ASP A 473 -8.26 9.40 -0.20
C ASP A 473 -8.88 8.25 0.60
N LEU A 474 -8.23 7.11 0.57
CA LEU A 474 -8.67 5.88 1.25
C LEU A 474 -8.86 6.09 2.76
N THR A 475 -8.09 6.98 3.39
CA THR A 475 -8.25 7.26 4.83
C THR A 475 -9.64 7.76 5.21
N THR A 476 -10.37 8.33 4.26
CA THR A 476 -11.75 8.83 4.45
C THR A 476 -12.81 7.74 4.31
N GLY A 477 -12.51 6.65 3.59
CA GLY A 477 -13.47 5.62 3.22
C GLY A 477 -14.63 6.13 2.35
N THR A 478 -14.47 7.32 1.71
CA THR A 478 -15.50 7.95 0.88
C THR A 478 -15.28 7.61 -0.58
N TRP A 479 -16.24 6.91 -1.14
CA TRP A 479 -16.23 6.39 -2.50
C TRP A 479 -17.28 7.08 -3.36
N GLU A 480 -16.92 7.35 -4.61
CA GLU A 480 -17.81 7.83 -5.65
C GLU A 480 -18.04 6.74 -6.69
N LEU A 481 -19.30 6.49 -7.01
CA LEU A 481 -19.71 5.52 -8.03
C LEU A 481 -20.04 6.25 -9.34
N PHE A 482 -19.55 5.70 -10.43
CA PHE A 482 -19.91 6.13 -11.79
C PHE A 482 -20.51 4.95 -12.56
N ILE A 483 -21.56 5.23 -13.34
CA ILE A 483 -22.12 4.33 -14.35
C ILE A 483 -22.04 5.05 -15.70
N ASP A 484 -21.37 4.44 -16.68
CA ASP A 484 -21.09 5.04 -18.00
C ASP A 484 -20.50 6.45 -17.90
N GLY A 485 -19.57 6.66 -16.96
CA GLY A 485 -18.92 7.94 -16.72
C GLY A 485 -19.77 8.99 -16.01
N VAL A 486 -21.03 8.68 -15.67
CA VAL A 486 -21.93 9.59 -14.96
C VAL A 486 -21.89 9.29 -13.47
N SER A 487 -21.53 10.29 -12.64
CA SER A 487 -21.52 10.16 -11.18
C SER A 487 -22.92 9.84 -10.64
N GLN A 488 -22.99 8.83 -9.82
CA GLN A 488 -24.20 8.38 -9.11
C GLN A 488 -24.23 8.88 -7.68
N GLY A 489 -23.19 9.58 -7.24
CA GLY A 489 -23.03 10.12 -5.90
C GLY A 489 -21.89 9.47 -5.11
N THR A 490 -21.75 9.92 -3.88
CA THR A 490 -20.69 9.50 -2.95
C THR A 490 -21.27 8.87 -1.70
N ALA A 491 -20.54 7.89 -1.13
CA ALA A 491 -20.85 7.32 0.18
C ALA A 491 -19.59 7.04 0.97
N THR A 492 -19.65 7.25 2.29
CA THR A 492 -18.62 6.78 3.21
C THR A 492 -18.99 5.37 3.68
N LEU A 493 -18.14 4.39 3.36
CA LEU A 493 -18.38 2.99 3.66
C LEU A 493 -17.61 2.58 4.94
N PRO A 494 -18.22 1.83 5.87
CA PRO A 494 -17.58 1.51 7.15
C PRO A 494 -16.22 0.82 7.05
N ASN A 495 -16.06 -0.05 6.05
CA ASN A 495 -14.81 -0.77 5.79
C ASN A 495 -14.08 -0.25 4.54
N GLY A 496 -14.53 0.88 3.96
CA GLY A 496 -14.02 1.43 2.71
C GLY A 496 -12.67 2.16 2.82
N THR A 497 -12.03 2.14 3.98
CA THR A 497 -10.71 2.75 4.22
C THR A 497 -9.54 1.85 3.81
N ALA A 498 -9.83 0.64 3.34
CA ALA A 498 -8.80 -0.30 2.88
C ALA A 498 -9.32 -1.14 1.72
N VAL A 499 -8.45 -1.45 0.75
CA VAL A 499 -8.75 -2.37 -0.36
C VAL A 499 -7.54 -3.25 -0.69
N GLY A 500 -7.78 -4.52 -1.03
CA GLY A 500 -6.73 -5.50 -1.30
C GLY A 500 -7.01 -6.43 -2.48
N GLY A 501 -8.24 -6.42 -3.04
CA GLY A 501 -8.60 -7.20 -4.21
C GLY A 501 -10.06 -7.00 -4.61
N CYS A 502 -10.40 -7.42 -5.83
CA CYS A 502 -11.78 -7.56 -6.31
C CYS A 502 -12.13 -9.04 -6.41
N ASN A 503 -13.26 -9.42 -5.86
CA ASN A 503 -13.82 -10.75 -6.01
C ASN A 503 -15.05 -10.70 -6.91
N LEU A 504 -15.04 -11.51 -7.97
CA LEU A 504 -16.14 -11.66 -8.92
C LEU A 504 -16.88 -12.97 -8.62
N TYR A 505 -17.91 -12.91 -7.79
CA TYR A 505 -18.63 -14.11 -7.34
C TYR A 505 -19.92 -14.31 -8.11
N ALA A 506 -20.09 -15.49 -8.68
CA ALA A 506 -21.37 -15.88 -9.27
C ALA A 506 -22.21 -16.70 -8.28
N ALA A 507 -23.10 -16.04 -7.52
CA ALA A 507 -24.10 -16.71 -6.70
C ALA A 507 -25.11 -17.50 -7.57
N ALA A 508 -25.89 -18.38 -6.94
CA ALA A 508 -26.89 -19.17 -7.65
C ALA A 508 -27.89 -18.28 -8.43
N GLY A 509 -27.93 -18.46 -9.73
CA GLY A 509 -28.75 -17.67 -10.65
C GLY A 509 -28.09 -16.43 -11.23
N ASN A 510 -26.85 -16.13 -10.85
CA ASN A 510 -26.08 -15.08 -11.52
C ASN A 510 -25.56 -15.58 -12.87
N ASN A 511 -25.69 -14.72 -13.87
CA ASN A 511 -25.11 -14.88 -15.20
C ASN A 511 -24.76 -13.51 -15.75
N TYR A 512 -23.45 -13.24 -15.89
CA TYR A 512 -22.93 -11.97 -16.36
C TYR A 512 -21.54 -12.12 -16.95
N TYR A 513 -21.12 -11.11 -17.73
CA TYR A 513 -19.79 -11.02 -18.31
C TYR A 513 -19.08 -9.79 -17.75
N VAL A 514 -17.77 -9.92 -17.65
CA VAL A 514 -16.85 -8.86 -17.22
C VAL A 514 -15.82 -8.63 -18.31
N ASP A 515 -15.56 -7.37 -18.63
CA ASP A 515 -14.56 -6.98 -19.62
C ASP A 515 -13.87 -5.67 -19.21
N ASP A 516 -12.71 -5.38 -19.79
CA ASP A 516 -11.93 -4.16 -19.51
C ASP A 516 -11.82 -3.87 -18.01
N ILE A 517 -11.50 -4.90 -17.20
CA ILE A 517 -11.39 -4.76 -15.76
C ILE A 517 -10.01 -4.20 -15.38
N GLY A 518 -9.98 -3.28 -14.44
CA GLY A 518 -8.70 -2.75 -13.97
C GLY A 518 -8.80 -1.98 -12.66
N TRP A 519 -7.64 -1.71 -12.11
CA TRP A 519 -7.49 -0.87 -10.93
C TRP A 519 -6.24 -0.01 -11.05
N SER A 520 -6.26 1.13 -10.36
CA SER A 520 -5.07 1.95 -10.15
C SER A 520 -5.07 2.55 -8.75
N ALA A 521 -3.89 2.68 -8.17
CA ALA A 521 -3.69 3.26 -6.85
C ALA A 521 -2.48 4.20 -6.85
N VAL A 522 -2.62 5.34 -6.20
CA VAL A 522 -1.51 6.27 -5.93
C VAL A 522 -1.34 6.35 -4.43
N ALA A 523 -0.20 5.87 -3.93
CA ALA A 523 0.11 5.93 -2.50
C ALA A 523 0.14 7.40 -2.01
N ALA A 524 -0.23 7.63 -0.74
CA ALA A 524 -0.23 8.98 -0.18
C ALA A 524 1.17 9.63 -0.18
N ASP A 525 2.20 8.79 -0.07
CA ASP A 525 3.62 9.16 -0.05
C ASP A 525 4.33 8.87 -1.39
N ALA A 526 3.57 8.68 -2.49
CA ALA A 526 4.13 8.53 -3.82
C ALA A 526 4.87 9.80 -4.25
N CYS A 527 6.01 9.61 -4.89
CA CYS A 527 6.77 10.72 -5.45
C CYS A 527 6.02 11.40 -6.59
N THR A 528 6.22 12.69 -6.71
CA THR A 528 5.59 13.52 -7.74
C THR A 528 6.65 14.05 -8.67
N GLY A 529 6.36 14.04 -9.97
CA GLY A 529 7.21 14.66 -10.99
C GLY A 529 7.19 16.18 -10.89
N ALA A 530 8.17 16.80 -11.53
CA ALA A 530 8.16 18.25 -11.68
C ALA A 530 6.93 18.68 -12.51
N ARG A 531 6.31 19.79 -12.12
CA ARG A 531 5.17 20.35 -12.86
C ARG A 531 5.60 20.96 -14.17
N THR A 532 4.79 20.74 -15.21
CA THR A 532 4.95 21.36 -16.53
C THR A 532 3.78 22.27 -16.84
N GLU A 533 4.09 23.46 -17.34
CA GLU A 533 3.11 24.48 -17.66
C GLU A 533 2.35 24.17 -18.95
N ALA A 534 1.04 24.40 -18.96
CA ALA A 534 0.18 24.50 -20.14
C ALA A 534 -0.52 25.86 -20.13
N VAL A 535 -0.36 26.64 -21.18
CA VAL A 535 -0.93 27.99 -21.26
C VAL A 535 -2.20 27.98 -22.08
N VAL A 536 -3.28 28.49 -21.52
CA VAL A 536 -4.48 28.88 -22.29
C VAL A 536 -4.34 30.37 -22.64
N THR A 537 -4.18 30.64 -23.93
CA THR A 537 -4.14 32.00 -24.44
C THR A 537 -5.55 32.48 -24.78
N VAL A 538 -6.03 33.51 -24.09
CA VAL A 538 -7.31 34.13 -24.41
C VAL A 538 -7.08 35.33 -25.32
N VAL A 539 -7.71 35.32 -26.48
CA VAL A 539 -7.60 36.38 -27.46
C VAL A 539 -8.94 37.11 -27.65
N ASP A 540 -8.87 38.38 -27.97
CA ASP A 540 -10.07 39.15 -28.32
C ASP A 540 -10.46 38.83 -29.77
N CYS A 541 -11.50 38.04 -29.94
CA CYS A 541 -12.05 37.68 -31.26
C CYS A 541 -13.07 38.68 -31.81
N SER A 542 -13.33 39.77 -31.10
CA SER A 542 -14.37 40.75 -31.51
C SER A 542 -14.03 41.50 -32.78
N ASN A 543 -12.81 41.44 -33.26
CA ASN A 543 -12.34 42.09 -34.48
C ASN A 543 -11.95 41.11 -35.61
N ILE A 544 -12.16 39.80 -35.42
CA ILE A 544 -11.92 38.85 -36.51
C ILE A 544 -13.20 38.78 -37.34
N THR A 545 -13.15 39.33 -38.56
CA THR A 545 -14.13 38.98 -39.61
C THR A 545 -14.09 37.44 -39.69
N GLU A 546 -15.22 36.76 -39.44
CA GLU A 546 -15.35 35.32 -39.63
C GLU A 546 -14.92 34.95 -41.05
N LEU A 547 -13.64 34.65 -41.23
CA LEU A 547 -13.23 33.77 -42.27
C LEU A 547 -13.84 32.42 -41.90
N THR A 548 -14.84 31.96 -42.60
CA THR A 548 -15.50 30.67 -42.40
C THR A 548 -14.43 29.64 -42.21
N LYS A 549 -14.23 29.23 -40.92
CA LYS A 549 -13.27 28.22 -40.52
C LYS A 549 -13.65 26.95 -41.25
N GLY A 550 -12.87 26.57 -42.24
CA GLY A 550 -13.11 25.33 -42.97
C GLY A 550 -13.03 24.18 -41.94
N ASN A 551 -13.92 23.21 -42.05
CA ASN A 551 -13.85 22.02 -41.21
C ASN A 551 -12.61 21.20 -41.60
N MET A 552 -11.81 20.85 -40.61
CA MET A 552 -10.73 19.87 -40.72
C MET A 552 -11.08 18.70 -39.82
N GLU A 553 -10.96 17.49 -40.32
CA GLU A 553 -11.14 16.27 -39.59
C GLU A 553 -9.90 15.39 -39.74
N VAL A 554 -9.46 14.79 -38.65
CA VAL A 554 -8.32 13.86 -38.59
C VAL A 554 -8.81 12.52 -38.09
N TYR A 555 -8.73 11.50 -38.95
CA TYR A 555 -9.27 10.17 -38.61
C TYR A 555 -8.36 9.03 -39.13
N PRO A 556 -8.18 7.96 -38.35
CA PRO A 556 -8.51 7.84 -36.92
C PRO A 556 -7.64 8.75 -36.04
N ASN A 557 -8.16 9.17 -34.89
CA ASN A 557 -7.44 9.87 -33.85
C ASN A 557 -8.04 9.46 -32.50
N PRO A 558 -7.32 8.70 -31.64
CA PRO A 558 -5.93 8.23 -31.79
C PRO A 558 -5.71 7.23 -32.94
N ASN A 559 -4.42 7.03 -33.34
CA ASN A 559 -4.00 6.15 -34.43
C ASN A 559 -2.64 5.48 -34.16
N ASN A 560 -2.21 4.58 -35.03
CA ASN A 560 -0.93 3.85 -35.02
C ASN A 560 0.15 4.51 -35.91
N GLY A 561 0.03 5.81 -36.20
CA GLY A 561 0.91 6.55 -37.10
C GLY A 561 0.34 6.67 -38.53
N GLU A 562 -0.80 6.06 -38.83
CA GLU A 562 -1.50 6.20 -40.13
C GLU A 562 -2.84 6.88 -39.90
N PHE A 563 -3.07 8.00 -40.57
CA PHE A 563 -4.31 8.78 -40.48
C PHE A 563 -4.57 9.59 -41.74
N VAL A 564 -5.79 10.06 -41.84
CA VAL A 564 -6.27 10.88 -42.97
C VAL A 564 -6.67 12.24 -42.45
N ILE A 565 -6.21 13.27 -43.07
CA ILE A 565 -6.67 14.65 -42.87
C ILE A 565 -7.66 14.98 -43.99
N THR A 566 -8.87 15.40 -43.64
CA THR A 566 -9.88 15.90 -44.57
C THR A 566 -10.21 17.35 -44.28
N THR A 567 -10.33 18.16 -45.29
CA THR A 567 -10.61 19.59 -45.19
C THR A 567 -11.70 20.00 -46.17
N SER A 568 -12.45 21.04 -45.82
CA SER A 568 -13.46 21.62 -46.71
C SER A 568 -12.87 22.40 -47.90
N ASN A 569 -11.59 22.78 -47.83
CA ASN A 569 -10.89 23.58 -48.84
C ASN A 569 -9.63 22.84 -49.32
N GLU A 570 -9.13 23.21 -50.50
CA GLU A 570 -7.87 22.66 -51.00
C GLU A 570 -6.69 23.07 -50.11
N VAL A 571 -5.90 22.07 -49.70
CA VAL A 571 -4.74 22.24 -48.86
C VAL A 571 -3.53 22.62 -49.71
N MET A 572 -2.87 23.71 -49.36
CA MET A 572 -1.62 24.14 -49.98
C MET A 572 -0.39 23.54 -49.28
N ASN A 573 -0.44 23.48 -47.97
CA ASN A 573 0.67 22.99 -47.16
C ASN A 573 0.14 22.26 -45.93
N VAL A 574 0.82 21.18 -45.55
CA VAL A 574 0.64 20.47 -44.27
C VAL A 574 1.96 20.40 -43.56
N THR A 575 1.98 20.80 -42.31
CA THR A 575 3.13 20.66 -41.42
C THR A 575 2.70 19.97 -40.12
N ILE A 576 3.41 18.93 -39.72
CA ILE A 576 3.18 18.24 -38.44
C ILE A 576 4.41 18.42 -37.56
N THR A 577 4.19 18.84 -36.33
CA THR A 577 5.26 19.08 -35.35
C THR A 577 5.07 18.21 -34.13
N ASP A 578 6.19 17.84 -33.50
CA ASP A 578 6.17 17.26 -32.14
C ASP A 578 5.86 18.37 -31.11
N VAL A 579 5.63 17.98 -29.86
CA VAL A 579 5.34 18.90 -28.75
C VAL A 579 6.46 19.93 -28.46
N ARG A 580 7.64 19.77 -29.01
CA ARG A 580 8.76 20.73 -28.91
C ARG A 580 8.82 21.67 -30.10
N GLY A 581 7.86 21.59 -31.04
CA GLY A 581 7.83 22.40 -32.25
C GLY A 581 8.75 21.91 -33.36
N LYS A 582 9.36 20.72 -33.24
CA LYS A 582 10.18 20.14 -34.29
C LYS A 582 9.29 19.59 -35.38
N VAL A 583 9.49 20.02 -36.62
CA VAL A 583 8.76 19.50 -37.79
C VAL A 583 9.16 18.03 -38.02
N VAL A 584 8.17 17.14 -37.97
CA VAL A 584 8.31 15.70 -38.24
C VAL A 584 7.75 15.29 -39.60
N TYR A 585 6.85 16.11 -40.15
CA TYR A 585 6.31 15.93 -41.49
C TYR A 585 6.03 17.29 -42.12
N SER A 586 6.28 17.42 -43.40
CA SER A 586 5.88 18.60 -44.20
C SER A 586 5.64 18.18 -45.64
N ASN A 587 4.53 18.69 -46.20
CA ASN A 587 4.17 18.51 -47.60
C ASN A 587 3.62 19.82 -48.18
N ASN A 588 4.37 20.44 -49.08
CA ASN A 588 4.13 21.78 -49.63
C ASN A 588 3.48 21.76 -51.03
N SER A 589 2.93 20.65 -51.47
CA SER A 589 2.38 20.51 -52.84
C SER A 589 1.14 19.62 -52.87
N VAL A 590 0.20 19.85 -51.95
CA VAL A 590 -0.90 18.91 -51.74
C VAL A 590 -2.01 19.09 -52.78
N ASN A 591 -2.54 20.27 -52.97
CA ASN A 591 -3.65 20.61 -53.90
C ASN A 591 -4.80 19.58 -53.86
N ASN A 592 -5.17 19.12 -52.67
CA ASN A 592 -6.20 18.10 -52.44
C ASN A 592 -6.92 18.38 -51.12
N GLN A 593 -8.16 17.96 -51.00
CA GLN A 593 -8.98 18.08 -49.79
C GLN A 593 -8.79 16.88 -48.83
N THR A 594 -8.12 15.83 -49.28
CA THR A 594 -7.88 14.62 -48.46
C THR A 594 -6.41 14.25 -48.57
N ILE A 595 -5.76 14.08 -47.42
CA ILE A 595 -4.34 13.81 -47.31
C ILE A 595 -4.15 12.57 -46.46
N ASN A 596 -3.51 11.55 -47.02
CA ASN A 596 -3.10 10.38 -46.26
C ASN A 596 -1.71 10.64 -45.68
N VAL A 597 -1.57 10.50 -44.40
CA VAL A 597 -0.32 10.68 -43.66
C VAL A 597 0.09 9.32 -43.09
N ASN A 598 1.36 8.95 -43.29
CA ASN A 598 1.96 7.77 -42.65
C ASN A 598 3.19 8.24 -41.87
N LEU A 599 3.10 8.11 -40.55
CA LEU A 599 4.14 8.44 -39.54
C LEU A 599 4.37 7.23 -38.65
N SER A 600 4.20 6.02 -39.15
CA SER A 600 4.37 4.75 -38.38
C SER A 600 5.76 4.55 -37.78
N ASP A 601 6.76 5.33 -38.22
CA ASP A 601 8.14 5.30 -37.71
C ASP A 601 8.37 6.33 -36.58
N LEU A 602 7.36 7.12 -36.20
CA LEU A 602 7.50 8.08 -35.10
C LEU A 602 7.23 7.44 -33.74
N GLU A 603 7.82 8.06 -32.73
CA GLU A 603 7.56 7.69 -31.35
C GLU A 603 6.08 7.95 -30.98
N LYS A 604 5.53 7.12 -30.08
CA LYS A 604 4.19 7.32 -29.55
C LYS A 604 4.12 8.68 -28.85
N GLY A 605 3.06 9.41 -29.07
CA GLY A 605 2.93 10.75 -28.51
C GLY A 605 1.92 11.62 -29.25
N MET A 606 1.82 12.85 -28.77
CA MET A 606 0.97 13.88 -29.38
C MET A 606 1.76 14.69 -30.39
N TYR A 607 1.11 15.02 -31.51
CA TYR A 607 1.64 15.84 -32.58
C TYR A 607 0.61 16.89 -32.99
N MET A 608 1.08 18.08 -33.38
CA MET A 608 0.25 19.16 -33.89
C MET A 608 0.30 19.19 -35.38
N ILE A 609 -0.85 19.14 -36.02
CA ILE A 609 -1.07 19.28 -37.45
C ILE A 609 -1.43 20.73 -37.74
N ASN A 610 -0.68 21.38 -38.62
CA ASN A 610 -1.02 22.69 -39.20
C ASN A 610 -1.26 22.52 -40.69
N VAL A 611 -2.43 22.92 -41.14
CA VAL A 611 -2.86 22.86 -42.55
C VAL A 611 -3.10 24.26 -43.05
N GLU A 612 -2.39 24.65 -44.08
CA GLU A 612 -2.60 25.92 -44.80
C GLU A 612 -3.47 25.69 -46.05
N THR A 613 -4.55 26.42 -46.15
CA THR A 613 -5.48 26.37 -47.27
C THR A 613 -5.58 27.74 -47.95
N THR A 614 -6.25 27.81 -49.07
CA THR A 614 -6.56 29.09 -49.77
C THR A 614 -7.38 30.07 -48.90
N ASN A 615 -8.03 29.59 -47.83
CA ASN A 615 -8.93 30.38 -46.98
C ASN A 615 -8.39 30.57 -45.56
N GLY A 616 -7.13 30.20 -45.28
CA GLY A 616 -6.49 30.36 -43.99
C GLY A 616 -5.84 29.08 -43.44
N THR A 617 -5.31 29.14 -42.22
CA THR A 617 -4.61 28.03 -41.55
C THR A 617 -5.54 27.36 -40.54
N MET A 618 -5.54 26.04 -40.51
CA MET A 618 -6.25 25.21 -39.54
C MET A 618 -5.22 24.39 -38.74
N SER A 619 -5.50 24.17 -37.47
CA SER A 619 -4.64 23.34 -36.62
C SER A 619 -5.49 22.32 -35.88
N GLU A 620 -4.97 21.10 -35.72
CA GLU A 620 -5.61 19.99 -35.02
C GLU A 620 -4.55 19.11 -34.39
N ASN A 621 -4.91 18.46 -33.29
CA ASN A 621 -4.00 17.55 -32.59
C ASN A 621 -4.22 16.11 -33.02
N VAL A 622 -3.16 15.34 -33.18
CA VAL A 622 -3.21 13.92 -33.47
C VAL A 622 -2.39 13.13 -32.45
N ILE A 623 -2.95 12.04 -31.99
CA ILE A 623 -2.32 11.14 -31.02
C ILE A 623 -1.89 9.87 -31.74
N VAL A 624 -0.59 9.54 -31.66
CA VAL A 624 0.00 8.28 -32.13
C VAL A 624 0.22 7.37 -30.92
N GLN A 625 -0.40 6.17 -30.95
CA GLN A 625 -0.38 5.19 -29.86
C GLN A 625 0.43 3.94 -30.19
#